data_ee3d67db65d4446e1d9621285686803a
#
_entry.id   ee3d67db65d4446e1d9621285686803a
#
_cell.length_a   1.000
_cell.length_b   1.000
_cell.length_c   1.000
_cell.angle_alpha   90.00
_cell.angle_beta   90.00
_cell.angle_gamma   90.00
#
_symmetry.space_group_name_H-M   'P 1'
#
loop_
_entity.id
_entity.type
_entity.pdbx_description
1 polymer ?
#
loop_
_entity_poly.entity_id
_entity_poly.type
_entity_poly.pdbx_seq_one_letter_code
_entity_poly.pdbx_strand_id
1 'polypeptide(L)'
;MPIRSKNAGKVPANKGTGKKYYCLNCRKDITSVKNTTHKFCSNKCQQEYNYKQWVSKYKEDNSIAKSTKWGQIPKQLRKYMFDKYQNKCSLCGWGETNPYTNTIPLEIDHIDGNAENNSEENLRLICPNCHSLTPTYRGANRGYGRNITWTLKENKSA
;
A
#
# COMPACT_ATOMS: atom_id res chain seq x y z
N MET A 1 34.22 36.84 39.99
CA MET A 1 33.71 35.97 38.91
C MET A 1 33.30 34.64 39.51
N PRO A 2 32.04 34.25 39.52
CA PRO A 2 31.60 32.96 40.08
C PRO A 2 31.80 31.83 39.09
N ILE A 3 32.41 30.75 39.55
CA ILE A 3 32.67 29.51 38.83
C ILE A 3 31.35 28.76 38.65
N ARG A 4 30.92 28.59 37.40
CA ARG A 4 29.75 27.75 37.07
C ARG A 4 30.10 26.28 37.28
N SER A 5 29.47 25.62 38.25
CA SER A 5 29.54 24.19 38.46
C SER A 5 28.80 23.46 37.29
N LYS A 6 29.58 22.70 36.51
CA LYS A 6 29.05 21.77 35.51
C LYS A 6 28.66 20.45 36.19
N ASN A 7 27.53 20.38 36.82
CA ASN A 7 26.88 19.12 37.18
C ASN A 7 25.46 19.11 36.62
N ALA A 8 25.36 18.96 35.30
CA ALA A 8 24.11 18.55 34.69
C ALA A 8 23.84 17.08 35.11
N GLY A 9 22.83 16.90 35.94
CA GLY A 9 22.47 15.61 36.50
C GLY A 9 22.29 14.56 35.42
N LYS A 10 23.08 13.49 35.52
CA LYS A 10 22.80 12.25 34.80
C LYS A 10 21.43 11.76 35.26
N VAL A 11 20.46 11.80 34.34
CA VAL A 11 19.19 11.13 34.52
C VAL A 11 19.51 9.67 34.86
N PRO A 12 19.07 9.14 36.01
CA PRO A 12 19.37 7.75 36.37
C PRO A 12 18.80 6.83 35.30
N ALA A 13 19.64 5.91 34.80
CA ALA A 13 19.19 4.86 33.90
C ALA A 13 18.04 4.14 34.58
N ASN A 14 16.92 4.05 33.92
CA ASN A 14 15.69 3.44 34.41
C ASN A 14 16.00 2.00 34.79
N LYS A 15 16.14 1.70 36.09
CA LYS A 15 16.33 0.35 36.62
C LYS A 15 15.10 -0.43 36.21
N GLY A 16 15.29 -1.47 35.40
CA GLY A 16 14.27 -2.23 34.75
C GLY A 16 13.09 -2.56 35.66
N THR A 17 11.92 -2.16 35.25
CA THR A 17 10.64 -2.40 35.96
C THR A 17 10.21 -3.88 35.93
N GLY A 18 11.08 -4.81 35.49
CA GLY A 18 10.77 -6.23 35.32
C GLY A 18 9.74 -6.52 34.21
N LYS A 19 9.21 -5.48 33.54
CA LYS A 19 8.20 -5.63 32.51
C LYS A 19 8.83 -6.14 31.21
N LYS A 20 8.33 -7.27 30.71
CA LYS A 20 8.74 -7.82 29.43
C LYS A 20 7.94 -7.17 28.29
N TYR A 21 8.62 -6.88 27.18
CA TYR A 21 8.03 -6.33 25.98
C TYR A 21 8.24 -7.27 24.79
N TYR A 22 7.22 -7.46 23.99
CA TYR A 22 7.26 -8.35 22.83
C TYR A 22 6.85 -7.57 21.57
N CYS A 23 7.53 -7.86 20.46
CA CYS A 23 7.18 -7.30 19.17
C CYS A 23 5.75 -7.67 18.77
N LEU A 24 4.93 -6.68 18.42
CA LEU A 24 3.54 -6.91 18.05
C LEU A 24 3.39 -7.74 16.77
N ASN A 25 4.40 -7.72 15.88
CA ASN A 25 4.35 -8.49 14.64
C ASN A 25 4.89 -9.92 14.79
N CYS A 26 6.12 -10.08 15.28
CA CYS A 26 6.81 -11.37 15.30
C CYS A 26 6.95 -12.02 16.69
N ARG A 27 6.44 -11.36 17.74
CA ARG A 27 6.46 -11.82 19.14
C ARG A 27 7.86 -11.99 19.75
N LYS A 28 8.92 -11.56 19.06
CA LYS A 28 10.27 -11.56 19.62
C LYS A 28 10.32 -10.69 20.87
N ASP A 29 11.05 -11.14 21.91
CA ASP A 29 11.34 -10.33 23.09
C ASP A 29 12.18 -9.11 22.70
N ILE A 30 11.73 -7.93 23.08
CA ILE A 30 12.35 -6.63 22.81
C ILE A 30 12.63 -5.84 24.09
N THR A 31 12.62 -6.49 25.23
CA THR A 31 12.81 -5.86 26.53
C THR A 31 14.14 -5.11 26.60
N SER A 32 15.19 -5.63 25.97
CA SER A 32 16.53 -5.02 25.90
C SER A 32 16.74 -4.05 24.74
N VAL A 33 15.77 -3.95 23.80
CA VAL A 33 15.90 -3.08 22.64
C VAL A 33 15.70 -1.62 23.06
N LYS A 34 16.69 -0.78 22.76
CA LYS A 34 16.59 0.69 22.95
C LYS A 34 15.59 1.27 21.95
N ASN A 35 14.32 1.16 22.25
CA ASN A 35 13.22 1.63 21.42
C ASN A 35 12.26 2.44 22.30
N THR A 36 11.94 3.64 21.88
CA THR A 36 11.09 4.56 22.64
C THR A 36 9.64 4.08 22.77
N THR A 37 9.18 3.23 21.85
CA THR A 37 7.78 2.77 21.81
C THR A 37 7.59 1.35 22.36
N HIS A 38 8.65 0.53 22.44
CA HIS A 38 8.59 -0.89 22.84
C HIS A 38 7.50 -1.73 22.16
N LYS A 39 7.18 -1.41 20.90
CA LYS A 39 6.12 -2.10 20.14
C LYS A 39 6.67 -3.05 19.10
N PHE A 40 7.81 -2.73 18.49
CA PHE A 40 8.37 -3.47 17.35
C PHE A 40 9.87 -3.67 17.52
N CYS A 41 10.38 -4.82 17.05
CA CYS A 41 11.82 -5.11 17.05
C CYS A 41 12.58 -4.39 15.93
N SER A 42 11.89 -3.96 14.88
CA SER A 42 12.46 -3.27 13.72
C SER A 42 11.40 -2.49 12.93
N ASN A 43 11.84 -1.58 12.07
CA ASN A 43 10.97 -0.88 11.12
C ASN A 43 10.25 -1.86 10.17
N LYS A 44 10.91 -2.95 9.77
CA LYS A 44 10.30 -4.00 8.95
C LYS A 44 9.09 -4.61 9.65
N CYS A 45 9.23 -5.00 10.91
CA CYS A 45 8.11 -5.55 11.69
C CYS A 45 6.98 -4.54 11.88
N GLN A 46 7.30 -3.26 12.04
CA GLN A 46 6.29 -2.21 12.12
C GLN A 46 5.52 -2.06 10.79
N GLN A 47 6.23 -2.03 9.66
CA GLN A 47 5.61 -1.93 8.34
C GLN A 47 4.72 -3.15 8.03
N GLU A 48 5.20 -4.36 8.33
CA GLU A 48 4.43 -5.59 8.14
C GLU A 48 3.17 -5.61 9.03
N TYR A 49 3.29 -5.21 10.29
CA TYR A 49 2.15 -5.11 11.18
C TYR A 49 1.12 -4.11 10.67
N ASN A 50 1.55 -2.91 10.30
CA ASN A 50 0.67 -1.86 9.78
C ASN A 50 -0.02 -2.32 8.48
N TYR A 51 0.71 -3.02 7.62
CA TYR A 51 0.14 -3.58 6.39
C TYR A 51 -0.93 -4.64 6.69
N LYS A 52 -0.69 -5.57 7.61
CA LYS A 52 -1.69 -6.56 8.04
C LYS A 52 -2.95 -5.91 8.61
N GLN A 53 -2.78 -4.86 9.43
CA GLN A 53 -3.92 -4.09 9.97
C GLN A 53 -4.68 -3.37 8.85
N TRP A 54 -3.98 -2.81 7.87
CA TRP A 54 -4.60 -2.18 6.72
C TRP A 54 -5.40 -3.20 5.88
N VAL A 55 -4.84 -4.38 5.61
CA VAL A 55 -5.53 -5.45 4.87
C VAL A 55 -6.81 -5.90 5.59
N SER A 56 -6.75 -6.08 6.92
CA SER A 56 -7.94 -6.44 7.70
C SER A 56 -9.06 -5.39 7.55
N LYS A 57 -8.71 -4.12 7.71
CA LYS A 57 -9.67 -3.01 7.54
C LYS A 57 -10.21 -2.90 6.12
N TYR A 58 -9.37 -3.11 5.10
CA TYR A 58 -9.78 -3.07 3.71
C TYR A 58 -10.81 -4.16 3.37
N LYS A 59 -10.67 -5.35 3.96
CA LYS A 59 -11.65 -6.43 3.79
C LYS A 59 -12.99 -6.16 4.49
N GLU A 60 -12.98 -5.39 5.55
CA GLU A 60 -14.19 -4.94 6.25
C GLU A 60 -14.85 -3.75 5.54
N ASP A 61 -14.03 -2.81 5.07
CA ASP A 61 -14.47 -1.59 4.39
C ASP A 61 -13.48 -1.17 3.30
N ASN A 62 -13.84 -1.42 2.04
CA ASN A 62 -12.99 -1.08 0.91
C ASN A 62 -12.88 0.44 0.66
N SER A 63 -13.74 1.25 1.28
CA SER A 63 -13.71 2.71 1.14
C SER A 63 -12.40 3.35 1.63
N ILE A 64 -11.63 2.64 2.47
CA ILE A 64 -10.31 3.10 2.92
C ILE A 64 -9.25 3.09 1.80
N ALA A 65 -9.50 2.37 0.73
CA ALA A 65 -8.60 2.25 -0.42
C ALA A 65 -8.92 3.28 -1.53
N LYS A 66 -9.26 4.52 -1.14
CA LYS A 66 -9.54 5.60 -2.10
C LYS A 66 -8.35 5.87 -2.99
N SER A 67 -8.61 6.01 -4.29
CA SER A 67 -7.61 6.46 -5.25
C SER A 67 -7.10 7.85 -4.88
N THR A 68 -5.85 8.13 -5.21
CA THR A 68 -5.29 9.47 -5.02
C THR A 68 -5.98 10.48 -5.93
N LYS A 69 -5.76 11.78 -5.70
CA LYS A 69 -6.26 12.87 -6.55
C LYS A 69 -6.00 12.65 -8.06
N TRP A 70 -4.97 11.88 -8.39
CA TRP A 70 -4.57 11.57 -9.77
C TRP A 70 -5.08 10.21 -10.25
N GLY A 71 -6.01 9.57 -9.54
CA GLY A 71 -6.54 8.24 -9.87
C GLY A 71 -5.55 7.10 -9.68
N GLN A 72 -4.50 7.32 -8.88
CA GLN A 72 -3.52 6.28 -8.60
C GLN A 72 -4.02 5.36 -7.49
N ILE A 73 -3.84 4.07 -7.69
CA ILE A 73 -4.14 3.03 -6.71
C ILE A 73 -3.20 3.19 -5.49
N PRO A 74 -3.73 3.14 -4.26
CA PRO A 74 -2.93 3.20 -3.04
C PRO A 74 -1.84 2.11 -3.01
N LYS A 75 -0.66 2.46 -2.49
CA LYS A 75 0.48 1.55 -2.43
C LYS A 75 0.16 0.24 -1.69
N GLN A 76 -0.61 0.32 -0.61
CA GLN A 76 -1.03 -0.85 0.17
C GLN A 76 -1.95 -1.75 -0.65
N LEU A 77 -2.89 -1.18 -1.40
CA LEU A 77 -3.79 -1.93 -2.28
C LEU A 77 -3.01 -2.60 -3.41
N ARG A 78 -2.07 -1.87 -4.03
CA ARG A 78 -1.19 -2.46 -5.04
C ARG A 78 -0.43 -3.66 -4.49
N LYS A 79 0.21 -3.53 -3.32
CA LYS A 79 0.90 -4.62 -2.66
C LYS A 79 -0.05 -5.79 -2.39
N TYR A 80 -1.25 -5.53 -1.89
CA TYR A 80 -2.26 -6.55 -1.61
C TYR A 80 -2.65 -7.35 -2.86
N MET A 81 -2.88 -6.68 -4.00
CA MET A 81 -3.21 -7.34 -5.25
C MET A 81 -2.06 -8.22 -5.76
N PHE A 82 -0.81 -7.74 -5.68
CA PHE A 82 0.36 -8.53 -6.04
C PHE A 82 0.54 -9.75 -5.13
N ASP A 83 0.35 -9.60 -3.82
CA ASP A 83 0.42 -10.71 -2.86
C ASP A 83 -0.72 -11.73 -3.12
N LYS A 84 -1.96 -11.26 -3.33
CA LYS A 84 -3.15 -12.10 -3.60
C LYS A 84 -2.97 -12.98 -4.83
N TYR A 85 -2.46 -12.43 -5.90
CA TYR A 85 -2.27 -13.13 -7.18
C TYR A 85 -0.86 -13.72 -7.34
N GLN A 86 -0.03 -13.71 -6.28
CA GLN A 86 1.32 -14.30 -6.27
C GLN A 86 2.20 -13.77 -7.42
N ASN A 87 2.08 -12.49 -7.74
CA ASN A 87 2.77 -11.83 -8.85
C ASN A 87 2.51 -12.48 -10.22
N LYS A 88 1.29 -12.99 -10.46
CA LYS A 88 0.88 -13.59 -11.72
C LYS A 88 -0.39 -12.94 -12.26
N CYS A 89 -0.52 -12.95 -13.58
CA CYS A 89 -1.76 -12.54 -14.25
C CYS A 89 -2.92 -13.44 -13.85
N SER A 90 -4.02 -12.85 -13.37
CA SER A 90 -5.22 -13.60 -12.94
C SER A 90 -5.94 -14.30 -14.06
N LEU A 91 -5.71 -13.91 -15.34
CA LEU A 91 -6.38 -14.48 -16.49
C LEU A 91 -5.58 -15.59 -17.18
N CYS A 92 -4.27 -15.42 -17.33
CA CYS A 92 -3.42 -16.38 -18.08
C CYS A 92 -2.27 -16.98 -17.25
N GLY A 93 -2.09 -16.56 -16.00
CA GLY A 93 -1.03 -17.08 -15.14
C GLY A 93 0.38 -16.54 -15.43
N TRP A 94 0.53 -15.68 -16.44
CA TRP A 94 1.84 -15.13 -16.80
C TRP A 94 2.43 -14.25 -15.70
N GLY A 95 3.75 -14.34 -15.46
CA GLY A 95 4.44 -13.61 -14.40
C GLY A 95 5.94 -13.53 -14.63
N GLU A 96 6.38 -13.34 -15.88
CA GLU A 96 7.80 -13.22 -16.24
C GLU A 96 8.39 -11.89 -15.77
N THR A 97 9.57 -11.96 -15.19
CA THR A 97 10.31 -10.77 -14.78
C THR A 97 10.97 -10.12 -15.99
N ASN A 98 10.77 -8.82 -16.17
CA ASN A 98 11.45 -8.03 -17.18
C ASN A 98 12.94 -7.95 -16.81
N PRO A 99 13.88 -8.45 -17.67
CA PRO A 99 15.31 -8.53 -17.36
C PRO A 99 15.98 -7.16 -17.24
N TYR A 100 15.39 -6.11 -17.80
CA TYR A 100 15.95 -4.76 -17.77
C TYR A 100 15.50 -3.97 -16.52
N THR A 101 14.28 -4.19 -16.05
CA THR A 101 13.70 -3.43 -14.92
C THR A 101 13.63 -4.23 -13.64
N ASN A 102 13.91 -5.55 -13.69
CA ASN A 102 13.73 -6.50 -12.59
C ASN A 102 12.33 -6.46 -11.96
N THR A 103 11.31 -6.09 -12.75
CA THR A 103 9.92 -6.05 -12.31
C THR A 103 9.04 -6.91 -13.19
N ILE A 104 7.94 -7.42 -12.65
CA ILE A 104 6.92 -8.11 -13.44
C ILE A 104 5.92 -7.03 -13.89
N PRO A 105 5.75 -6.76 -15.20
CA PRO A 105 4.92 -5.68 -15.72
C PRO A 105 3.43 -6.05 -15.66
N LEU A 106 2.91 -6.25 -14.43
CA LEU A 106 1.51 -6.47 -14.19
C LEU A 106 0.81 -5.15 -13.84
N GLU A 107 -0.43 -5.03 -14.25
CA GLU A 107 -1.29 -3.89 -14.02
C GLU A 107 -2.52 -4.29 -13.20
N ILE A 108 -3.03 -3.36 -12.39
CA ILE A 108 -4.31 -3.55 -11.71
C ILE A 108 -5.38 -2.94 -12.59
N ASP A 109 -6.33 -3.76 -12.99
CA ASP A 109 -7.45 -3.40 -13.85
C ASP A 109 -8.75 -3.36 -13.05
N HIS A 110 -9.57 -2.34 -13.30
CA HIS A 110 -10.91 -2.21 -12.77
C HIS A 110 -11.88 -2.85 -13.73
N ILE A 111 -12.52 -3.95 -13.32
CA ILE A 111 -13.38 -4.77 -14.18
C ILE A 111 -14.55 -3.95 -14.77
N ASP A 112 -15.13 -3.06 -13.96
CA ASP A 112 -16.20 -2.15 -14.35
C ASP A 112 -15.73 -0.89 -15.09
N GLY A 113 -14.40 -0.70 -15.22
CA GLY A 113 -13.78 0.49 -15.80
C GLY A 113 -13.81 1.75 -14.92
N ASN A 114 -14.37 1.68 -13.72
CA ASN A 114 -14.42 2.79 -12.79
C ASN A 114 -13.18 2.82 -11.88
N ALA A 115 -12.25 3.75 -12.12
CA ALA A 115 -11.02 3.90 -11.36
C ALA A 115 -11.22 4.31 -9.88
N GLU A 116 -12.43 4.65 -9.47
CA GLU A 116 -12.77 4.98 -8.08
C GLU A 116 -13.29 3.78 -7.30
N ASN A 117 -13.75 2.74 -8.01
CA ASN A 117 -14.27 1.52 -7.41
C ASN A 117 -13.13 0.53 -7.10
N ASN A 118 -12.48 0.74 -5.96
CA ASN A 118 -11.39 -0.10 -5.48
C ASN A 118 -11.87 -1.29 -4.62
N SER A 119 -13.07 -1.80 -4.84
CA SER A 119 -13.53 -3.03 -4.18
C SER A 119 -12.74 -4.25 -4.67
N GLU A 120 -12.53 -5.22 -3.79
CA GLU A 120 -11.70 -6.39 -4.10
C GLU A 120 -12.24 -7.20 -5.26
N GLU A 121 -13.56 -7.28 -5.39
CA GLU A 121 -14.29 -8.01 -6.43
C GLU A 121 -14.17 -7.32 -7.80
N ASN A 122 -13.98 -6.01 -7.79
CA ASN A 122 -13.84 -5.20 -8.99
C ASN A 122 -12.39 -5.11 -9.50
N LEU A 123 -11.42 -5.61 -8.73
CA LEU A 123 -10.01 -5.50 -9.07
C LEU A 123 -9.41 -6.85 -9.49
N ARG A 124 -8.61 -6.81 -10.54
CA ARG A 124 -7.80 -7.95 -10.97
C ARG A 124 -6.39 -7.51 -11.34
N LEU A 125 -5.43 -8.42 -11.18
CA LEU A 125 -4.04 -8.22 -11.57
C LEU A 125 -3.82 -8.91 -12.92
N ILE A 126 -3.46 -8.17 -13.97
CA ILE A 126 -3.35 -8.69 -15.33
C ILE A 126 -2.08 -8.25 -16.04
N CYS A 127 -1.61 -9.06 -16.99
CA CYS A 127 -0.50 -8.70 -17.86
C CYS A 127 -0.95 -7.75 -18.98
N PRO A 128 -0.02 -7.02 -19.63
CA PRO A 128 -0.33 -6.08 -20.72
C PRO A 128 -1.14 -6.71 -21.87
N ASN A 129 -0.83 -7.96 -22.22
CA ASN A 129 -1.57 -8.67 -23.29
C ASN A 129 -3.04 -8.91 -22.89
N CYS A 130 -3.28 -9.44 -21.69
CA CYS A 130 -4.65 -9.64 -21.21
C CYS A 130 -5.37 -8.32 -21.02
N HIS A 131 -4.66 -7.27 -20.55
CA HIS A 131 -5.25 -5.94 -20.39
C HIS A 131 -5.71 -5.36 -21.73
N SER A 132 -4.92 -5.51 -22.80
CA SER A 132 -5.29 -5.01 -24.14
C SER A 132 -6.56 -5.64 -24.70
N LEU A 133 -6.97 -6.80 -24.20
CA LEU A 133 -8.17 -7.52 -24.61
C LEU A 133 -9.39 -7.22 -23.74
N THR A 134 -9.28 -6.33 -22.75
CA THR A 134 -10.42 -5.96 -21.89
C THR A 134 -11.34 -4.95 -22.58
N PRO A 135 -12.66 -4.99 -22.32
CA PRO A 135 -13.61 -4.05 -22.91
C PRO A 135 -13.39 -2.61 -22.46
N THR A 136 -12.67 -2.42 -21.36
CA THR A 136 -12.38 -1.12 -20.74
C THR A 136 -10.99 -0.56 -21.09
N TYR A 137 -10.27 -1.22 -22.03
CA TYR A 137 -8.90 -0.85 -22.36
C TYR A 137 -8.82 0.54 -23.01
N ARG A 138 -7.97 1.42 -22.43
CA ARG A 138 -7.69 2.77 -22.97
C ARG A 138 -8.94 3.57 -23.35
N GLY A 139 -9.10 3.86 -24.64
CA GLY A 139 -10.18 4.71 -25.17
C GLY A 139 -11.57 4.06 -25.12
N ALA A 140 -11.68 2.75 -24.96
CA ALA A 140 -12.96 2.08 -24.74
C ALA A 140 -13.59 2.45 -23.39
N ASN A 141 -12.80 2.95 -22.46
CA ASN A 141 -13.26 3.39 -21.13
C ASN A 141 -13.62 4.89 -21.08
N ARG A 142 -13.90 5.53 -22.22
CA ARG A 142 -14.27 6.95 -22.25
C ARG A 142 -15.60 7.18 -21.53
N GLY A 143 -15.60 8.09 -20.54
CA GLY A 143 -16.79 8.46 -19.77
C GLY A 143 -16.99 7.68 -18.48
N TYR A 144 -16.17 6.68 -18.18
CA TYR A 144 -16.21 5.93 -16.94
C TYR A 144 -14.98 6.26 -16.07
N GLY A 145 -15.19 6.72 -14.85
CA GLY A 145 -14.19 6.72 -13.78
C GLY A 145 -13.17 7.85 -13.72
N ARG A 146 -13.16 8.79 -14.65
CA ARG A 146 -12.50 10.09 -14.47
C ARG A 146 -13.42 11.19 -14.91
N ASN A 147 -13.71 12.15 -14.03
CA ASN A 147 -14.32 13.42 -14.40
C ASN A 147 -13.35 14.21 -15.28
N ILE A 148 -13.32 13.89 -16.58
CA ILE A 148 -12.54 14.61 -17.57
C ILE A 148 -13.38 15.84 -17.97
N THR A 149 -13.30 16.89 -17.18
CA THR A 149 -14.00 18.16 -17.41
C THR A 149 -13.61 18.89 -18.71
N TRP A 150 -12.62 18.37 -19.45
CA TRP A 150 -12.17 19.00 -20.70
C TRP A 150 -12.78 18.41 -21.98
N THR A 151 -13.44 17.26 -21.92
CA THR A 151 -14.01 16.62 -23.12
C THR A 151 -15.44 17.04 -23.45
N LEU A 152 -16.09 17.88 -22.64
CA LEU A 152 -17.46 18.33 -22.87
C LEU A 152 -17.56 19.71 -23.56
N LYS A 153 -16.46 20.31 -24.02
CA LYS A 153 -16.49 21.65 -24.66
C LYS A 153 -16.60 21.64 -26.17
N GLU A 154 -16.55 20.52 -26.85
CA GLU A 154 -16.44 20.52 -28.33
C GLU A 154 -17.65 20.04 -29.12
N ASN A 155 -18.80 19.77 -28.51
CA ASN A 155 -20.00 19.39 -29.25
C ASN A 155 -21.19 20.36 -29.08
N LYS A 156 -20.90 21.66 -29.03
CA LYS A 156 -21.93 22.69 -29.18
C LYS A 156 -21.57 23.66 -30.31
N SER A 157 -21.47 23.15 -31.51
CA SER A 157 -21.56 23.95 -32.75
C SER A 157 -21.74 22.98 -33.92
N ALA A 158 -22.96 22.66 -34.21
CA ALA A 158 -23.50 22.36 -35.53
C ALA A 158 -25.01 22.60 -35.48
#